data_480b25dc7d48d38eff0ee0721a81c015
#
_entry.id   480b25dc7d48d38eff0ee0721a81c015
#
_cell.length_a   1.000
_cell.length_b   1.000
_cell.length_c   1.000
_cell.angle_alpha   90.00
_cell.angle_beta   90.00
_cell.angle_gamma   90.00
#
_symmetry.space_group_name_H-M   'P 1'
#
loop_
_entity.id
_entity.type
_entity.pdbx_description
1 polymer ?
#
loop_
_entity_poly.entity_id
_entity_poly.type
_entity_poly.pdbx_seq_one_letter_code
_entity_poly.pdbx_strand_id
1 'polypeptide(L)' 'MAKGDVIELEGKVVGILPNTMFRVQLENGHEILAHISGKMRQFNIRILAGDAVTVEMTPYDLTKGRITYRHK' A
#
# COMPACT_ATOMS: atom_id res chain seq x y z
N MET A 1 -7.81 19.30 -8.54
CA MET A 1 -6.49 19.06 -7.93
C MET A 1 -6.29 17.59 -7.72
N ALA A 2 -5.14 17.13 -8.15
CA ALA A 2 -4.85 15.71 -8.08
C ALA A 2 -4.87 15.18 -6.65
N LYS A 3 -4.48 16.00 -5.70
CA LYS A 3 -4.42 15.55 -4.33
C LYS A 3 -5.78 15.23 -3.75
N GLY A 4 -6.81 15.86 -4.24
CA GLY A 4 -8.15 15.60 -3.74
C GLY A 4 -8.70 14.27 -4.18
N ASP A 5 -8.03 13.63 -5.11
CA ASP A 5 -8.52 12.37 -5.66
C ASP A 5 -7.83 11.16 -5.05
N VAL A 6 -7.14 11.35 -3.93
CA VAL A 6 -6.41 10.27 -3.30
C VAL A 6 -7.19 9.78 -2.09
N ILE A 7 -7.31 8.45 -2.00
CA ILE A 7 -7.97 7.79 -0.88
C ILE A 7 -6.92 7.04 -0.09
N GLU A 8 -6.87 7.29 1.22
CA GLU A 8 -5.98 6.56 2.10
C GLU A 8 -6.76 5.52 2.88
N LEU A 9 -6.30 4.28 2.83
CA LEU A 9 -6.92 3.18 3.53
C LEU A 9 -5.86 2.38 4.25
N GLU A 10 -6.26 1.78 5.34
CA GLU A 10 -5.36 0.91 6.08
C GLU A 10 -5.60 -0.54 5.68
N GLY A 11 -4.52 -1.29 5.66
CA GLY A 11 -4.61 -2.69 5.31
C GLY A 11 -3.47 -3.46 5.91
N LYS A 12 -3.44 -4.75 5.61
CA LYS A 12 -2.41 -5.64 6.10
C LYS A 12 -1.75 -6.34 4.91
N VAL A 13 -0.43 -6.40 4.95
CA VAL A 13 0.31 -7.09 3.91
C VAL A 13 0.10 -8.59 4.06
N VAL A 14 -0.46 -9.23 3.05
CA VAL A 14 -0.74 -10.65 3.08
C VAL A 14 0.17 -11.45 2.16
N GLY A 15 0.96 -10.77 1.34
CA GLY A 15 1.90 -11.45 0.46
C GLY A 15 2.95 -10.51 -0.06
N ILE A 16 4.10 -11.06 -0.38
CA ILE A 16 5.20 -10.29 -0.95
C ILE A 16 5.47 -10.84 -2.33
N LEU A 17 5.46 -9.95 -3.32
CA LEU A 17 5.66 -10.33 -4.70
C LEU A 17 7.00 -9.81 -5.18
N PRO A 18 7.54 -10.36 -6.27
CA PRO A 18 8.77 -9.80 -6.83
C PRO A 18 8.53 -8.37 -7.33
N ASN A 19 9.59 -7.66 -7.63
CA ASN A 19 9.54 -6.30 -8.16
C ASN A 19 8.99 -5.29 -7.17
N THR A 20 9.24 -5.52 -5.88
CA THR A 20 8.84 -4.61 -4.81
C THR A 20 7.33 -4.38 -4.76
N MET A 21 6.57 -5.38 -5.18
CA MET A 21 5.11 -5.33 -5.09
C MET A 21 4.65 -6.13 -3.88
N PHE A 22 3.52 -5.73 -3.34
CA PHE A 22 2.95 -6.37 -2.16
C PHE A 22 1.47 -6.56 -2.36
N ARG A 23 0.96 -7.65 -1.82
CA ARG A 23 -0.47 -7.89 -1.81
C ARG A 23 -1.00 -7.43 -0.45
N VAL A 24 -1.92 -6.49 -0.48
CA VAL A 24 -2.44 -5.88 0.73
C VAL A 24 -3.94 -6.11 0.80
N GLN A 25 -4.40 -6.61 1.93
CA GLN A 25 -5.82 -6.78 2.18
C GLN A 25 -6.31 -5.59 3.00
N LEU A 26 -7.26 -4.86 2.45
CA LEU A 26 -7.80 -3.68 3.09
C LEU A 26 -8.81 -4.08 4.17
N GLU A 27 -9.14 -3.14 5.02
CA GLU A 27 -10.06 -3.40 6.13
C GLU A 27 -11.42 -3.86 5.67
N ASN A 28 -11.83 -3.42 4.49
CA ASN A 28 -13.13 -3.81 3.94
C ASN A 28 -13.09 -5.17 3.26
N GLY A 29 -11.96 -5.88 3.33
CA GLY A 29 -11.82 -7.19 2.73
C GLY A 29 -11.34 -7.16 1.29
N HIS A 30 -11.20 -5.99 0.72
CA HIS A 30 -10.74 -5.85 -0.65
C HIS A 30 -9.22 -6.03 -0.70
N GLU A 31 -8.75 -6.77 -1.69
CA GLU A 31 -7.33 -7.04 -1.83
C GLU A 31 -6.78 -6.28 -3.03
N ILE A 32 -5.65 -5.62 -2.84
CA ILE A 32 -5.05 -4.82 -3.89
C ILE A 32 -3.56 -5.17 -4.01
N LEU A 33 -2.99 -4.75 -5.13
CA LEU A 33 -1.56 -4.80 -5.32
C LEU A 33 -1.00 -3.43 -4.98
N ALA A 34 0.04 -3.41 -4.17
CA ALA A 34 0.63 -2.15 -3.73
C ALA A 34 2.12 -2.17 -3.95
N HIS A 35 2.68 -1.00 -4.16
CA HIS A 35 4.12 -0.85 -4.26
C HIS A 35 4.58 0.16 -3.22
N ILE A 36 5.87 0.14 -2.94
CA ILE A 36 6.44 1.05 -1.93
C ILE A 36 6.58 2.42 -2.55
N SER A 37 6.19 3.45 -1.77
CA SER A 37 6.40 4.82 -2.21
C SER A 37 7.90 5.12 -2.29
N GLY A 38 8.25 6.14 -3.06
CA GLY A 38 9.64 6.54 -3.19
C GLY A 38 10.24 6.94 -1.85
N LYS A 39 9.43 7.57 -1.01
CA LYS A 39 9.91 7.99 0.30
C LYS A 39 10.29 6.81 1.17
N MET A 40 9.47 5.77 1.17
CA MET A 40 9.76 4.58 1.97
C MET A 40 10.98 3.84 1.44
N ARG A 41 11.13 3.81 0.12
CA ARG A 41 12.29 3.19 -0.48
C ARG A 41 13.56 3.95 -0.10
N GLN A 42 13.47 5.25 -0.02
CA GLN A 42 14.61 6.10 0.33
C GLN A 42 15.11 5.81 1.74
N PHE A 43 14.19 5.47 2.64
CA PHE A 43 14.55 5.20 4.03
C PHE A 43 14.78 3.73 4.32
N ASN A 44 14.82 2.90 3.28
CA ASN A 44 15.08 1.47 3.46
C ASN A 44 14.10 0.79 4.39
N ILE A 45 12.85 1.19 4.35
CA ILE A 45 11.85 0.58 5.20
C ILE A 45 11.50 -0.78 4.62
N ARG A 46 11.64 -1.82 5.45
CA ARG A 46 11.34 -3.17 5.03
C ARG A 46 9.92 -3.52 5.44
N ILE A 47 9.18 -4.09 4.50
CA ILE A 47 7.80 -4.49 4.74
C ILE A 47 7.73 -6.00 4.67
N LEU A 48 7.10 -6.59 5.66
CA LEU A 48 6.97 -8.04 5.77
C LEU A 48 5.49 -8.41 5.77
N ALA A 49 5.23 -9.67 5.43
CA ALA A 49 3.86 -10.17 5.48
C ALA A 49 3.34 -10.06 6.91
N GLY A 50 2.14 -9.58 7.06
CA GLY A 50 1.53 -9.38 8.36
C GLY A 50 1.65 -7.96 8.89
N ASP A 51 2.44 -7.13 8.24
CA ASP A 51 2.59 -5.75 8.68
C ASP A 51 1.35 -4.94 8.32
N ALA A 52 0.96 -4.06 9.21
CA ALA A 52 -0.11 -3.11 8.94
C ALA A 52 0.47 -1.92 8.20
N VAL A 53 -0.20 -1.49 7.16
CA VAL A 53 0.30 -0.39 6.33
C VAL A 53 -0.85 0.52 5.95
N THR A 54 -0.51 1.74 5.61
CA THR A 54 -1.46 2.66 4.99
C THR A 54 -1.16 2.71 3.50
N VAL A 55 -2.19 2.50 2.69
CA VAL A 55 -2.04 2.56 1.25
C VAL A 55 -2.82 3.73 0.70
N GLU A 56 -2.30 4.28 -0.37
CA GLU A 56 -2.89 5.42 -1.06
C GLU A 56 -3.36 4.96 -2.42
N MET A 57 -4.61 5.22 -2.74
CA MET A 57 -5.19 4.81 -4.01
C MET A 57 -5.95 5.95 -4.61
N THR A 58 -6.21 5.87 -5.92
CA THR A 58 -7.09 6.81 -6.56
C THR A 58 -8.43 6.14 -6.83
N PRO A 59 -9.54 6.90 -6.87
CA PRO A 59 -10.82 6.29 -7.20
C PRO A 59 -10.89 5.75 -8.62
N TYR A 60 -9.94 6.11 -9.44
CA TYR A 60 -9.92 5.64 -10.82
C TYR A 60 -9.34 4.24 -10.96
N ASP A 61 -8.61 3.78 -9.96
CA ASP A 61 -8.02 2.46 -10.01
C ASP A 61 -7.97 1.89 -8.60
N LEU A 62 -8.98 1.13 -8.25
CA LEU A 62 -9.09 0.56 -6.91
C LEU A 62 -8.43 -0.80 -6.79
N THR A 63 -7.69 -1.22 -7.81
CA THR A 63 -6.98 -2.50 -7.76
C THR A 63 -5.51 -2.34 -7.42
N LYS A 64 -5.00 -1.12 -7.45
CA LYS A 64 -3.60 -0.85 -7.18
C LYS A 64 -3.48 0.30 -6.22
N GLY A 65 -2.41 0.28 -5.44
CA GLY A 65 -2.16 1.33 -4.49
C GLY A 65 -0.69 1.51 -4.24
N ARG A 66 -0.39 2.46 -3.37
CA ARG A 66 0.98 2.75 -3.00
C ARG A 66 1.05 2.79 -1.49
N ILE A 67 2.00 2.04 -0.94
CA ILE A 67 2.21 2.04 0.50
C ILE A 67 2.94 3.31 0.88
N THR A 68 2.31 4.13 1.71
CA THR A 68 2.89 5.40 2.11
C THR A 68 3.35 5.39 3.56
N TYR A 69 2.89 4.43 4.34
CA TYR A 69 3.25 4.38 5.74
C TYR A 69 3.14 2.96 6.25
N ARG A 70 4.08 2.58 7.09
CA ARG A 70 4.09 1.27 7.72
C ARG A 70 3.85 1.46 9.21
N HIS A 71 2.82 0.81 9.69
CA HIS A 71 2.52 0.80 11.12
C HIS A 71 3.24 -0.37 11.76
N LYS A 72 3.78 -0.12 12.90
CA LYS A 72 4.54 -1.16 13.53
C LYS A 72 3.84 -1.77 14.71
#